data_4df9cd142f5de3406be96eb698688e11
#
_entry.id   4df9cd142f5de3406be96eb698688e11
#
_cell.length_a   1.000
_cell.length_b   1.000
_cell.length_c   1.000
_cell.angle_alpha   90.00
_cell.angle_beta   90.00
_cell.angle_gamma   90.00
#
_symmetry.space_group_name_H-M   'P 1'
#
loop_
_entity.id
_entity.type
_entity.pdbx_description
1 polymer ?
#
loop_
_entity_poly.entity_id
_entity_poly.type
_entity_poly.pdbx_seq_one_letter_code
_entity_poly.pdbx_strand_id
1 'polypeptide(L)'
;GKKVMVEKPIALKLEDADRILRALDKSTGSLHVGYSRRFKRRYMLAKEQMVQGRLGQITGISARIYNSRAQVFAMLKRDPHATPVVDSLTYYIDFVNWWLPRNPVVEVWARGQKGVISEAGYDCHDVTFAVLTLADGALVNCNVSFALPEKYPSLGYCGRIEIIGKDGVLLIDDDHMEQLLYTEKSIPHIYLPEVSV
;
A
#
# COMPACT_ATOMS: atom_id res chain seq x y z
N GLY A 1 -10.35 -2.96 -29.67
CA GLY A 1 -9.60 -1.96 -28.90
C GLY A 1 -8.21 -2.45 -28.51
N LYS A 2 -7.32 -1.55 -28.17
CA LYS A 2 -5.98 -1.92 -27.67
C LYS A 2 -6.04 -2.23 -26.18
N LYS A 3 -5.15 -3.14 -25.74
CA LYS A 3 -4.84 -3.34 -24.32
C LYS A 3 -3.67 -2.43 -23.96
N VAL A 4 -3.82 -1.65 -22.91
CA VAL A 4 -2.81 -0.66 -22.47
C VAL A 4 -2.42 -1.01 -21.03
N MET A 5 -1.14 -0.95 -20.74
CA MET A 5 -0.61 -1.01 -19.38
C MET A 5 0.12 0.30 -19.09
N VAL A 6 -0.14 0.87 -17.93
CA VAL A 6 0.51 2.10 -17.44
C VAL A 6 1.11 1.85 -16.05
N GLU A 7 2.27 2.43 -15.76
CA GLU A 7 2.85 2.42 -14.43
C GLU A 7 1.99 3.19 -13.41
N LYS A 8 2.11 2.81 -12.15
CA LYS A 8 1.48 3.53 -11.04
C LYS A 8 2.22 4.87 -10.78
N PRO A 9 1.51 5.90 -10.33
CA PRO A 9 0.05 6.01 -10.31
C PRO A 9 -0.52 6.23 -11.71
N ILE A 10 -1.81 5.96 -11.90
CA ILE A 10 -2.47 6.19 -13.20
C ILE A 10 -2.36 7.66 -13.66
N ALA A 11 -2.35 8.58 -12.70
CA ALA A 11 -2.14 10.03 -12.88
C ALA A 11 -1.72 10.65 -11.56
N LEU A 12 -1.12 11.85 -11.61
CA LEU A 12 -0.75 12.64 -10.41
C LEU A 12 -1.88 13.56 -9.94
N LYS A 13 -2.85 13.87 -10.81
CA LYS A 13 -4.02 14.71 -10.52
C LYS A 13 -5.30 13.96 -10.82
N LEU A 14 -6.33 14.21 -10.02
CA LEU A 14 -7.65 13.57 -10.20
C LEU A 14 -8.27 13.90 -11.54
N GLU A 15 -8.15 15.15 -12.00
CA GLU A 15 -8.69 15.60 -13.28
C GLU A 15 -8.10 14.80 -14.47
N ASP A 16 -6.81 14.45 -14.40
CA ASP A 16 -6.15 13.64 -15.42
C ASP A 16 -6.60 12.18 -15.35
N ALA A 17 -6.77 11.63 -14.13
CA ALA A 17 -7.35 10.30 -13.94
C ALA A 17 -8.77 10.23 -14.54
N ASP A 18 -9.62 11.23 -14.27
CA ASP A 18 -10.98 11.33 -14.81
C ASP A 18 -10.97 11.44 -16.34
N ARG A 19 -10.02 12.15 -16.91
CA ARG A 19 -9.85 12.23 -18.38
C ARG A 19 -9.51 10.88 -18.98
N ILE A 20 -8.63 10.12 -18.33
CA ILE A 20 -8.26 8.77 -18.75
C ILE A 20 -9.48 7.85 -18.68
N LEU A 21 -10.24 7.87 -17.58
CA LEU A 21 -11.45 7.03 -17.40
C LEU A 21 -12.50 7.37 -18.46
N ARG A 22 -12.79 8.66 -18.69
CA ARG A 22 -13.71 9.09 -19.76
C ARG A 22 -13.27 8.66 -21.16
N ALA A 23 -11.97 8.61 -21.43
CA ALA A 23 -11.45 8.10 -22.70
C ALA A 23 -11.60 6.59 -22.82
N LEU A 24 -11.40 5.87 -21.70
CA LEU A 24 -11.58 4.43 -21.64
C LEU A 24 -13.04 4.03 -21.87
N ASP A 25 -14.00 4.71 -21.25
CA ASP A 25 -15.46 4.46 -21.42
C ASP A 25 -15.92 4.62 -22.87
N LYS A 26 -15.25 5.48 -23.66
CA LYS A 26 -15.52 5.68 -25.09
C LYS A 26 -14.78 4.70 -25.99
N SER A 27 -13.99 3.80 -25.43
CA SER A 27 -13.16 2.86 -26.16
C SER A 27 -13.64 1.41 -25.99
N THR A 28 -13.24 0.54 -26.91
CA THR A 28 -13.39 -0.91 -26.76
C THR A 28 -12.11 -1.56 -26.18
N GLY A 29 -11.18 -0.73 -25.71
CA GLY A 29 -9.91 -1.15 -25.14
C GLY A 29 -9.99 -1.49 -23.65
N SER A 30 -8.87 -1.89 -23.09
CA SER A 30 -8.71 -2.06 -21.64
C SER A 30 -7.45 -1.36 -21.16
N LEU A 31 -7.51 -0.86 -19.92
CA LEU A 31 -6.39 -0.23 -19.23
C LEU A 31 -6.09 -0.99 -17.94
N HIS A 32 -4.83 -1.30 -17.73
CA HIS A 32 -4.32 -1.91 -16.49
C HIS A 32 -3.25 -1.01 -15.87
N VAL A 33 -3.38 -0.73 -14.58
CA VAL A 33 -2.38 0.02 -13.83
C VAL A 33 -1.39 -0.95 -13.21
N GLY A 34 -0.10 -0.67 -13.33
CA GLY A 34 1.02 -1.53 -12.95
C GLY A 34 1.30 -1.60 -11.45
N TYR A 35 0.33 -1.98 -10.64
CA TYR A 35 0.56 -2.25 -9.21
C TYR A 35 1.29 -3.58 -9.03
N SER A 36 2.57 -3.59 -9.38
CA SER A 36 3.43 -4.79 -9.44
C SER A 36 3.52 -5.59 -8.14
N ARG A 37 3.35 -4.95 -6.98
CA ARG A 37 3.36 -5.63 -5.68
C ARG A 37 2.24 -6.66 -5.51
N ARG A 38 1.11 -6.55 -6.23
CA ARG A 38 0.07 -7.59 -6.22
C ARG A 38 0.61 -8.96 -6.64
N PHE A 39 1.67 -9.00 -7.45
CA PHE A 39 2.27 -10.23 -7.98
C PHE A 39 3.38 -10.80 -7.09
N LYS A 40 3.76 -10.13 -6.01
CA LYS A 40 4.64 -10.74 -5.01
C LYS A 40 3.88 -11.82 -4.24
N ARG A 41 4.52 -12.97 -4.09
CA ARG A 41 3.93 -14.18 -3.50
C ARG A 41 3.21 -13.92 -2.17
N ARG A 42 3.81 -13.15 -1.26
CA ARG A 42 3.23 -12.85 0.07
C ARG A 42 1.88 -12.14 -0.01
N TYR A 43 1.70 -11.20 -0.95
CA TYR A 43 0.43 -10.48 -1.10
C TYR A 43 -0.62 -11.33 -1.84
N MET A 44 -0.18 -12.21 -2.77
CA MET A 44 -1.07 -13.19 -3.40
C MET A 44 -1.58 -14.21 -2.38
N LEU A 45 -0.71 -14.75 -1.53
CA LEU A 45 -1.09 -15.64 -0.44
C LEU A 45 -2.05 -14.97 0.55
N ALA A 46 -1.82 -13.70 0.91
CA ALA A 46 -2.74 -12.94 1.73
C ALA A 46 -4.13 -12.87 1.10
N LYS A 47 -4.22 -12.55 -0.19
CA LYS A 47 -5.48 -12.56 -0.94
C LYS A 47 -6.17 -13.93 -0.87
N GLU A 48 -5.41 -14.98 -1.04
CA GLU A 48 -5.92 -16.36 -0.97
C GLU A 48 -6.51 -16.69 0.41
N GLN A 49 -5.79 -16.36 1.51
CA GLN A 49 -6.29 -16.58 2.87
C GLN A 49 -7.62 -15.85 3.12
N MET A 50 -7.73 -14.61 2.61
CA MET A 50 -8.95 -13.82 2.73
C MET A 50 -10.11 -14.40 1.91
N VAL A 51 -9.85 -14.84 0.68
CA VAL A 51 -10.86 -15.48 -0.19
C VAL A 51 -11.34 -16.81 0.41
N GLN A 52 -10.45 -17.56 1.04
CA GLN A 52 -10.79 -18.80 1.76
C GLN A 52 -11.54 -18.56 3.07
N GLY A 53 -11.74 -17.30 3.49
CA GLY A 53 -12.45 -16.92 4.70
C GLY A 53 -11.72 -17.23 6.00
N ARG A 54 -10.41 -17.50 5.95
CA ARG A 54 -9.62 -17.92 7.14
C ARG A 54 -9.53 -16.86 8.23
N LEU A 55 -9.69 -15.58 7.86
CA LEU A 55 -9.68 -14.47 8.81
C LEU A 55 -11.09 -14.11 9.31
N GLY A 56 -12.13 -14.70 8.73
CA GLY A 56 -13.51 -14.26 8.96
C GLY A 56 -13.76 -12.85 8.43
N GLN A 57 -14.70 -12.13 9.03
CA GLN A 57 -14.96 -10.73 8.69
C GLN A 57 -13.77 -9.88 9.09
N ILE A 58 -13.22 -9.12 8.15
CA ILE A 58 -12.12 -8.17 8.42
C ILE A 58 -12.68 -7.00 9.23
N THR A 59 -12.01 -6.68 10.32
CA THR A 59 -12.36 -5.57 11.22
C THR A 59 -11.35 -4.44 11.17
N GLY A 60 -10.10 -4.75 10.78
CA GLY A 60 -9.07 -3.73 10.67
C GLY A 60 -7.87 -4.15 9.83
N ILE A 61 -7.17 -3.16 9.30
CA ILE A 61 -5.88 -3.31 8.64
C ILE A 61 -4.95 -2.24 9.18
N SER A 62 -3.77 -2.62 9.65
CA SER A 62 -2.70 -1.69 10.00
C SER A 62 -1.56 -1.86 8.99
N ALA A 63 -1.17 -0.77 8.33
CA ALA A 63 -0.16 -0.80 7.29
C ALA A 63 0.82 0.37 7.44
N ARG A 64 2.12 0.10 7.30
CA ARG A 64 3.14 1.15 7.28
C ARG A 64 4.20 0.88 6.23
N ILE A 65 4.76 1.96 5.68
CA ILE A 65 5.92 1.90 4.79
C ILE A 65 6.89 3.01 5.18
N TYR A 66 8.08 2.63 5.65
CA TYR A 66 9.09 3.54 6.13
C TYR A 66 10.38 3.38 5.35
N ASN A 67 10.97 4.49 4.90
CA ASN A 67 12.19 4.50 4.12
C ASN A 67 13.18 5.54 4.62
N SER A 68 14.43 5.37 4.25
CA SER A 68 15.48 6.36 4.55
C SER A 68 15.29 7.63 3.74
N ARG A 69 15.74 8.75 4.28
CA ARG A 69 15.74 10.05 3.61
C ARG A 69 16.56 10.08 2.32
N ALA A 70 17.56 9.21 2.19
CA ALA A 70 18.31 9.09 0.96
C ALA A 70 17.43 8.76 -0.24
N GLN A 71 16.41 7.90 -0.04
CA GLN A 71 15.47 7.52 -1.11
C GLN A 71 14.56 8.69 -1.49
N VAL A 72 14.02 9.43 -0.52
CA VAL A 72 13.15 10.58 -0.82
C VAL A 72 13.94 11.68 -1.53
N PHE A 73 15.16 11.97 -1.13
CA PHE A 73 15.95 12.98 -1.82
C PHE A 73 16.30 12.56 -3.25
N ALA A 74 16.59 11.28 -3.51
CA ALA A 74 16.77 10.78 -4.85
C ALA A 74 15.48 10.88 -5.70
N MET A 75 14.31 10.66 -5.10
CA MET A 75 13.01 10.84 -5.74
C MET A 75 12.74 12.32 -6.06
N LEU A 76 12.89 13.21 -5.07
CA LEU A 76 12.61 14.64 -5.19
C LEU A 76 13.57 15.37 -6.14
N LYS A 77 14.80 14.89 -6.32
CA LYS A 77 15.71 15.37 -7.36
C LYS A 77 15.19 15.12 -8.78
N ARG A 78 14.45 14.04 -8.99
CA ARG A 78 13.86 13.69 -10.29
C ARG A 78 12.51 14.38 -10.51
N ASP A 79 11.71 14.46 -9.46
CA ASP A 79 10.39 15.11 -9.45
C ASP A 79 10.18 15.84 -8.11
N PRO A 80 10.38 17.19 -8.09
CA PRO A 80 10.22 17.99 -6.87
C PRO A 80 8.81 18.00 -6.28
N HIS A 81 7.80 17.57 -7.05
CA HIS A 81 6.41 17.49 -6.63
C HIS A 81 5.97 16.09 -6.17
N ALA A 82 6.85 15.10 -6.29
CA ALA A 82 6.56 13.76 -5.81
C ALA A 82 6.38 13.75 -4.28
N THR A 83 5.52 12.86 -3.79
CA THR A 83 5.31 12.67 -2.35
C THR A 83 5.36 11.19 -1.99
N PRO A 84 5.81 10.83 -0.78
CA PRO A 84 5.76 9.45 -0.29
C PRO A 84 4.35 8.85 -0.31
N VAL A 85 3.32 9.68 -0.12
CA VAL A 85 1.91 9.26 -0.19
C VAL A 85 1.58 8.76 -1.59
N VAL A 86 1.83 9.56 -2.62
CA VAL A 86 1.52 9.20 -4.01
C VAL A 86 2.47 8.12 -4.53
N ASP A 87 3.75 8.16 -4.15
CA ASP A 87 4.71 7.15 -4.60
C ASP A 87 4.48 5.78 -3.96
N SER A 88 4.26 5.73 -2.65
CA SER A 88 4.34 4.47 -1.92
C SER A 88 3.06 4.07 -1.20
N LEU A 89 2.34 5.00 -0.54
CA LEU A 89 1.12 4.67 0.18
C LEU A 89 0.01 4.19 -0.78
N THR A 90 0.04 4.64 -2.02
CA THR A 90 -0.86 4.19 -3.09
C THR A 90 -0.89 2.65 -3.25
N TYR A 91 0.22 1.95 -2.98
CA TYR A 91 0.24 0.48 -3.00
C TYR A 91 -0.67 -0.13 -1.93
N TYR A 92 -0.73 0.49 -0.75
CA TYR A 92 -1.55 -0.02 0.35
C TYR A 92 -3.03 0.25 0.12
N ILE A 93 -3.34 1.42 -0.44
CA ILE A 93 -4.72 1.72 -0.89
C ILE A 93 -5.16 0.73 -1.97
N ASP A 94 -4.26 0.42 -2.91
CA ASP A 94 -4.49 -0.58 -3.94
C ASP A 94 -4.73 -1.99 -3.34
N PHE A 95 -3.94 -2.40 -2.33
CA PHE A 95 -4.16 -3.66 -1.64
C PHE A 95 -5.51 -3.73 -0.96
N VAL A 96 -5.93 -2.69 -0.25
CA VAL A 96 -7.25 -2.63 0.41
C VAL A 96 -8.36 -2.84 -0.62
N ASN A 97 -8.32 -2.11 -1.73
CA ASN A 97 -9.31 -2.25 -2.82
C ASN A 97 -9.26 -3.63 -3.48
N TRP A 98 -8.07 -4.22 -3.64
CA TRP A 98 -7.90 -5.53 -4.24
C TRP A 98 -8.32 -6.67 -3.31
N TRP A 99 -8.01 -6.57 -2.03
CA TRP A 99 -8.38 -7.57 -1.03
C TRP A 99 -9.87 -7.52 -0.68
N LEU A 100 -10.45 -6.32 -0.61
CA LEU A 100 -11.83 -6.05 -0.19
C LEU A 100 -12.62 -5.31 -1.30
N PRO A 101 -12.78 -5.88 -2.50
CA PRO A 101 -13.30 -5.18 -3.68
C PRO A 101 -14.77 -4.73 -3.57
N ARG A 102 -15.51 -5.23 -2.57
CA ARG A 102 -16.91 -4.86 -2.32
C ARG A 102 -17.08 -3.96 -1.09
N ASN A 103 -15.98 -3.49 -0.54
CA ASN A 103 -15.98 -2.72 0.70
C ASN A 103 -15.21 -1.41 0.48
N PRO A 104 -15.82 -0.41 -0.18
CA PRO A 104 -15.14 0.84 -0.53
C PRO A 104 -14.82 1.68 0.69
N VAL A 105 -13.81 2.53 0.56
CA VAL A 105 -13.51 3.59 1.52
C VAL A 105 -14.62 4.65 1.45
N VAL A 106 -15.20 5.00 2.61
CA VAL A 106 -16.27 5.99 2.73
C VAL A 106 -15.86 7.23 3.50
N GLU A 107 -14.77 7.16 4.28
CA GLU A 107 -14.24 8.28 5.05
C GLU A 107 -12.73 8.22 5.12
N VAL A 108 -12.07 9.39 5.14
CA VAL A 108 -10.62 9.51 5.28
C VAL A 108 -10.30 10.61 6.28
N TRP A 109 -9.49 10.27 7.28
CA TRP A 109 -8.82 11.24 8.14
C TRP A 109 -7.31 11.10 7.97
N ALA A 110 -6.60 12.22 7.77
CA ALA A 110 -5.14 12.19 7.59
C ALA A 110 -4.46 13.41 8.18
N ARG A 111 -3.23 13.20 8.67
CA ARG A 111 -2.33 14.27 9.12
C ARG A 111 -0.90 13.97 8.67
N GLY A 112 -0.22 15.03 8.21
CA GLY A 112 1.20 14.99 7.88
C GLY A 112 1.98 15.97 8.73
N GLN A 113 3.24 15.66 8.99
CA GLN A 113 4.20 16.52 9.69
C GLN A 113 5.39 16.81 8.78
N LYS A 114 5.75 18.08 8.67
CA LYS A 114 6.95 18.56 7.99
C LYS A 114 8.15 18.55 8.94
N GLY A 115 9.36 18.43 8.41
CA GLY A 115 10.61 18.43 9.15
C GLY A 115 11.81 18.40 8.21
N VAL A 116 12.64 17.39 8.28
CA VAL A 116 13.93 17.26 7.55
C VAL A 116 13.78 17.49 6.04
N ILE A 117 12.69 17.00 5.43
CA ILE A 117 12.48 17.13 3.99
C ILE A 117 12.13 18.59 3.62
N SER A 118 11.28 19.21 4.42
CA SER A 118 10.93 20.63 4.21
C SER A 118 12.08 21.59 4.55
N GLU A 119 12.89 21.26 5.55
CA GLU A 119 14.12 21.99 5.86
C GLU A 119 15.13 21.94 4.70
N ALA A 120 15.11 20.87 3.91
CA ALA A 120 15.91 20.74 2.68
C ALA A 120 15.30 21.46 1.46
N GLY A 121 14.20 22.23 1.64
CA GLY A 121 13.61 23.09 0.62
C GLY A 121 12.49 22.43 -0.22
N TYR A 122 12.00 21.25 0.15
CA TYR A 122 10.93 20.57 -0.59
C TYR A 122 9.58 20.68 0.13
N ASP A 123 8.50 20.94 -0.59
CA ASP A 123 7.13 20.95 -0.05
C ASP A 123 6.59 19.51 0.11
N CYS A 124 7.12 18.81 1.09
CA CYS A 124 6.78 17.41 1.35
C CYS A 124 6.75 17.14 2.86
N HIS A 125 5.86 16.24 3.29
CA HIS A 125 5.80 15.78 4.67
C HIS A 125 6.84 14.69 4.92
N ASP A 126 7.46 14.73 6.09
CA ASP A 126 8.35 13.68 6.60
C ASP A 126 7.59 12.42 6.92
N VAL A 127 6.41 12.58 7.49
CA VAL A 127 5.53 11.50 7.89
C VAL A 127 4.07 11.86 7.60
N THR A 128 3.29 10.87 7.18
CA THR A 128 1.83 10.99 7.05
C THR A 128 1.17 9.78 7.70
N PHE A 129 0.18 10.07 8.55
CA PHE A 129 -0.72 9.08 9.14
C PHE A 129 -2.11 9.27 8.54
N ALA A 130 -2.73 8.19 8.11
CA ALA A 130 -4.08 8.19 7.57
C ALA A 130 -4.91 7.05 8.16
N VAL A 131 -6.16 7.34 8.49
CA VAL A 131 -7.16 6.36 8.87
C VAL A 131 -8.30 6.43 7.87
N LEU A 132 -8.64 5.27 7.31
CA LEU A 132 -9.74 5.11 6.36
C LEU A 132 -10.84 4.30 7.05
N THR A 133 -12.10 4.69 6.85
CA THR A 133 -13.27 3.91 7.24
C THR A 133 -13.85 3.25 6.00
N LEU A 134 -14.04 1.93 6.05
CA LEU A 134 -14.68 1.17 4.98
C LEU A 134 -16.20 1.14 5.17
N ALA A 135 -16.93 0.83 4.12
CA ALA A 135 -18.40 0.88 4.12
C ALA A 135 -19.06 -0.05 5.17
N ASP A 136 -18.40 -1.14 5.57
CA ASP A 136 -18.87 -2.05 6.63
C ASP A 136 -18.40 -1.65 8.04
N GLY A 137 -17.69 -0.52 8.18
CA GLY A 137 -17.15 -0.01 9.44
C GLY A 137 -15.74 -0.50 9.77
N ALA A 138 -15.13 -1.36 8.97
CA ALA A 138 -13.74 -1.77 9.18
C ALA A 138 -12.79 -0.58 9.04
N LEU A 139 -11.73 -0.53 9.86
CA LEU A 139 -10.76 0.56 9.88
C LEU A 139 -9.45 0.16 9.19
N VAL A 140 -8.90 1.08 8.41
CA VAL A 140 -7.57 0.91 7.81
C VAL A 140 -6.65 2.05 8.26
N ASN A 141 -5.60 1.71 8.99
CA ASN A 141 -4.55 2.65 9.38
C ASN A 141 -3.38 2.52 8.40
N CYS A 142 -3.09 3.58 7.66
CA CYS A 142 -2.02 3.62 6.67
C CYS A 142 -1.00 4.71 7.00
N ASN A 143 0.27 4.33 7.15
CA ASN A 143 1.33 5.26 7.54
C ASN A 143 2.48 5.21 6.55
N VAL A 144 3.02 6.38 6.23
CA VAL A 144 4.22 6.50 5.40
C VAL A 144 5.20 7.50 5.98
N SER A 145 6.48 7.15 5.96
CA SER A 145 7.59 8.07 6.24
C SER A 145 8.78 7.73 5.37
N PHE A 146 9.37 8.77 4.76
CA PHE A 146 10.62 8.66 4.02
C PHE A 146 11.72 9.54 4.67
N ALA A 147 11.55 9.91 5.94
CA ALA A 147 12.45 10.77 6.67
C ALA A 147 13.39 10.05 7.64
N LEU A 148 13.41 8.71 7.63
CA LEU A 148 14.30 7.94 8.48
C LEU A 148 15.77 8.25 8.16
N PRO A 149 16.70 8.08 9.13
CA PRO A 149 18.11 8.33 8.89
C PRO A 149 18.64 7.64 7.63
N GLU A 150 19.62 8.22 6.94
CA GLU A 150 20.17 7.67 5.71
C GLU A 150 20.72 6.26 5.86
N LYS A 151 21.28 5.97 7.03
CA LYS A 151 21.82 4.64 7.38
C LYS A 151 20.78 3.69 7.96
N TYR A 152 19.48 4.04 7.90
CA TYR A 152 18.44 3.12 8.33
C TYR A 152 18.50 1.85 7.46
N PRO A 153 18.60 0.67 8.08
CA PRO A 153 18.77 -0.57 7.35
C PRO A 153 17.47 -0.95 6.65
N SER A 154 17.25 -0.38 5.49
CA SER A 154 16.16 -0.80 4.61
C SER A 154 16.75 -1.34 3.32
N LEU A 155 16.46 -2.59 3.03
CA LEU A 155 16.78 -3.24 1.74
C LEU A 155 15.79 -2.79 0.64
N GLY A 156 15.29 -1.55 0.72
CA GLY A 156 14.34 -1.00 -0.22
C GLY A 156 13.13 -0.40 0.47
N TYR A 157 12.11 -1.16 0.76
CA TYR A 157 10.88 -0.68 1.40
C TYR A 157 10.60 -1.46 2.67
N CYS A 158 10.75 -0.82 3.83
CA CYS A 158 10.35 -1.37 5.12
C CYS A 158 8.83 -1.30 5.25
N GLY A 159 8.15 -2.30 4.72
CA GLY A 159 6.69 -2.41 4.72
C GLY A 159 6.20 -3.47 5.70
N ARG A 160 5.20 -3.12 6.50
CA ARG A 160 4.53 -4.06 7.39
C ARG A 160 3.02 -3.90 7.26
N ILE A 161 2.30 -5.01 7.17
CA ILE A 161 0.83 -5.03 7.10
C ILE A 161 0.32 -6.08 8.08
N GLU A 162 -0.66 -5.68 8.87
CA GLU A 162 -1.41 -6.55 9.77
C GLU A 162 -2.88 -6.51 9.35
N ILE A 163 -3.46 -7.66 9.02
CA ILE A 163 -4.87 -7.79 8.64
C ILE A 163 -5.58 -8.50 9.77
N ILE A 164 -6.54 -7.84 10.39
CA ILE A 164 -7.24 -8.28 11.59
C ILE A 164 -8.65 -8.68 11.19
N GLY A 165 -8.98 -9.93 11.39
CA GLY A 165 -10.33 -10.47 11.21
C GLY A 165 -10.87 -11.07 12.51
N LYS A 166 -12.15 -11.40 12.53
CA LYS A 166 -12.81 -12.01 13.70
C LYS A 166 -12.25 -13.38 14.06
N ASP A 167 -11.78 -14.13 13.04
CA ASP A 167 -11.34 -15.52 13.19
C ASP A 167 -9.82 -15.69 13.05
N GLY A 168 -9.08 -14.61 12.79
CA GLY A 168 -7.64 -14.68 12.62
C GLY A 168 -6.95 -13.36 12.32
N VAL A 169 -5.62 -13.37 12.40
CA VAL A 169 -4.74 -12.25 12.06
C VAL A 169 -3.69 -12.73 11.07
N LEU A 170 -3.41 -11.93 10.05
CA LEU A 170 -2.37 -12.19 9.08
C LEU A 170 -1.35 -11.07 9.12
N LEU A 171 -0.07 -11.42 9.27
CA LEU A 171 1.04 -10.50 9.31
C LEU A 171 1.88 -10.64 8.03
N ILE A 172 2.14 -9.52 7.38
CA ILE A 172 3.07 -9.43 6.25
C ILE A 172 4.18 -8.47 6.67
N ASP A 173 5.41 -8.96 6.66
CA ASP A 173 6.59 -8.19 6.99
C ASP A 173 7.55 -8.21 5.79
N ASP A 174 7.62 -7.10 5.06
CA ASP A 174 8.55 -6.96 3.92
C ASP A 174 10.02 -6.87 4.39
N ASP A 175 10.25 -6.52 5.65
CA ASP A 175 11.61 -6.39 6.20
C ASP A 175 12.26 -7.77 6.40
N HIS A 176 11.45 -8.77 6.77
CA HIS A 176 11.91 -10.13 7.06
C HIS A 176 11.47 -11.15 5.99
N MET A 177 10.77 -10.70 4.95
CA MET A 177 10.27 -11.54 3.85
C MET A 177 9.35 -12.69 4.31
N GLU A 178 8.71 -12.55 5.47
CA GLU A 178 7.87 -13.58 6.08
C GLU A 178 6.38 -13.19 6.08
N GLN A 179 5.54 -14.21 6.10
CA GLN A 179 4.12 -14.07 6.35
C GLN A 179 3.73 -14.98 7.51
N LEU A 180 3.11 -14.43 8.54
CA LEU A 180 2.60 -15.15 9.70
C LEU A 180 1.07 -15.10 9.72
N LEU A 181 0.43 -16.24 9.86
CA LEU A 181 -1.02 -16.36 9.95
C LEU A 181 -1.40 -17.02 11.29
N TYR A 182 -2.22 -16.34 12.06
CA TYR A 182 -2.79 -16.84 13.32
C TYR A 182 -4.31 -16.91 13.17
N THR A 183 -4.90 -18.07 13.48
CA THR A 183 -6.35 -18.29 13.46
C THR A 183 -6.80 -19.07 14.68
N GLU A 184 -8.09 -18.90 15.08
CA GLU A 184 -8.70 -19.66 16.18
C GLU A 184 -8.79 -21.17 15.91
N LYS A 185 -8.76 -21.58 14.65
CA LYS A 185 -8.99 -22.98 14.23
C LYS A 185 -7.72 -23.75 13.90
N SER A 186 -6.57 -23.14 13.94
CA SER A 186 -5.31 -23.79 13.53
C SER A 186 -4.11 -23.32 14.32
N ILE A 187 -3.12 -24.20 14.44
CA ILE A 187 -1.78 -23.84 14.90
C ILE A 187 -1.20 -22.78 13.95
N PRO A 188 -0.42 -21.83 14.45
CA PRO A 188 0.22 -20.82 13.60
C PRO A 188 0.95 -21.47 12.42
N HIS A 189 0.57 -21.12 11.21
CA HIS A 189 1.30 -21.53 10.02
C HIS A 189 2.39 -20.49 9.76
N ILE A 190 3.64 -20.92 9.95
CA ILE A 190 4.81 -20.15 9.51
C ILE A 190 5.03 -20.48 8.04
N TYR A 191 4.82 -19.50 7.16
CA TYR A 191 5.26 -19.64 5.78
C TYR A 191 6.74 -19.33 5.73
N LEU A 192 7.52 -20.29 5.24
CA LEU A 192 8.96 -20.14 5.07
C LEU A 192 9.30 -18.88 4.28
N PRO A 193 10.41 -18.21 4.61
CA PRO A 193 10.85 -17.02 3.88
C PRO A 193 10.98 -17.31 2.37
N GLU A 194 10.62 -16.33 1.57
CA GLU A 194 10.93 -16.38 0.15
C GLU A 194 12.46 -16.41 0.00
N VAL A 195 13.00 -17.52 -0.42
CA VAL A 195 14.39 -17.56 -0.87
C VAL A 195 14.41 -16.87 -2.21
N SER A 196 14.87 -15.61 -2.24
CA SER A 196 15.23 -14.95 -3.49
C SER A 196 16.48 -15.61 -4.03
N VAL A 197 16.35 -16.35 -5.11
CA VAL A 197 17.46 -16.83 -5.95
C VAL A 197 17.90 -15.69 -6.86
#